data_25ce7e6f476660cf99001a724d18b747
#
_entry.id   25ce7e6f476660cf99001a724d18b747
#
_cell.length_a   1.000
_cell.length_b   1.000
_cell.length_c   1.000
_cell.angle_alpha   90.00
_cell.angle_beta   90.00
_cell.angle_gamma   90.00
#
_symmetry.space_group_name_H-M   'P 1'
#
loop_
_entity.id
_entity.type
_entity.pdbx_description
1 polymer ?
#
loop_
_entity_poly.entity_id
_entity_poly.type
_entity_poly.pdbx_seq_one_letter_code
_entity_poly.pdbx_strand_id
1 'polypeptide(L)'
;MPTRPARRLAALLAAATFLGGCINGDANPSPTASASPTASPSAAPDPIEIYRAIAADVVEIRGLDAPERIDPKVIDADELRANLEADFETSTPDAQILLGERIYKGLGLLPEDASLKEIYLDLQGSQVIGYYDPAVDELFIVSRSGSLGPTERVTYAHEFTHELQDRHFDIESLGLDEAFDEGDRALAVLGLVEGDAVSAQTTWMLEHLTPAELGEVAAEGADPEMLEVLARTPAILLETSFFPYQAGATFVTGLLGQGGYDAVNAAFERLPESTEQILHPEKYAAGEAPIDVEVPAGLASDFGAGWSLDAQDTLGELQLRIWLREGGVKGDVARVATEGWGGDRVGLLGGPDGTDAIVVATAWDSLDDVHEFLAAARDAIEGHGVEASIGSSGRWAVLVVGLDTPLAQFLAYDLDGVGEG
;
A
#
# COMPACT_ATOMS: atom_id res chain seq x y z
N MET A 1 7.83 -8.26 34.03
CA MET A 1 7.51 -8.29 32.62
C MET A 1 8.49 -7.35 31.94
N PRO A 2 9.35 -7.78 31.03
CA PRO A 2 10.19 -6.86 30.29
C PRO A 2 9.29 -6.12 29.30
N THR A 3 9.32 -4.80 29.36
CA THR A 3 8.72 -3.91 28.36
C THR A 3 9.35 -4.23 27.01
N ARG A 4 8.56 -4.74 26.07
CA ARG A 4 8.96 -4.80 24.65
C ARG A 4 9.32 -3.36 24.24
N PRO A 5 10.47 -3.12 23.59
CA PRO A 5 10.70 -1.83 22.97
C PRO A 5 9.56 -1.64 21.94
N ALA A 6 8.87 -0.51 22.02
CA ALA A 6 7.91 -0.12 21.01
C ALA A 6 8.63 -0.18 19.66
N ARG A 7 8.26 -1.13 18.82
CA ARG A 7 8.64 -1.16 17.41
C ARG A 7 7.87 -0.02 16.76
N ARG A 8 8.55 1.08 16.55
CA ARG A 8 8.02 2.19 15.78
C ARG A 8 8.00 1.76 14.32
N LEU A 9 6.90 1.21 13.85
CA LEU A 9 6.53 1.36 12.46
C LEU A 9 5.85 2.73 12.39
N ALA A 10 6.57 3.77 12.04
CA ALA A 10 5.94 4.88 11.39
C ALA A 10 5.50 4.31 10.03
N ALA A 11 4.31 3.75 9.97
CA ALA A 11 3.55 3.78 8.76
C ALA A 11 3.45 5.27 8.44
N LEU A 12 4.38 5.78 7.62
CA LEU A 12 4.28 7.09 7.03
C LEU A 12 3.03 7.04 6.17
N LEU A 13 1.91 7.37 6.81
CA LEU A 13 0.64 7.59 6.19
C LEU A 13 0.82 8.89 5.41
N ALA A 14 1.21 8.75 4.16
CA ALA A 14 1.64 9.86 3.32
C ALA A 14 0.54 10.19 2.33
N ALA A 15 -0.02 11.40 2.43
CA ALA A 15 -0.95 11.90 1.44
C ALA A 15 -0.25 12.12 0.10
N ALA A 16 -0.44 11.20 -0.83
CA ALA A 16 -0.19 11.44 -2.24
C ALA A 16 -1.50 11.96 -2.86
N THR A 17 -1.55 13.23 -3.24
CA THR A 17 -2.73 13.80 -3.89
C THR A 17 -2.86 13.28 -5.32
N PHE A 18 -3.58 12.16 -5.52
CA PHE A 18 -3.92 11.65 -6.83
C PHE A 18 -5.32 12.07 -7.25
N LEU A 19 -5.41 13.12 -8.07
CA LEU A 19 -6.60 13.44 -8.86
C LEU A 19 -6.49 12.80 -10.24
N GLY A 20 -6.48 11.48 -10.31
CA GLY A 20 -6.62 10.71 -11.54
C GLY A 20 -8.08 10.54 -11.95
N GLY A 21 -8.78 11.62 -12.22
CA GLY A 21 -10.17 11.60 -12.70
C GLY A 21 -10.27 12.23 -14.07
N CYS A 22 -10.69 11.46 -15.09
CA CYS A 22 -11.01 11.94 -16.42
C CYS A 22 -12.07 13.06 -16.37
N ILE A 23 -11.67 14.31 -16.48
CA ILE A 23 -12.57 15.41 -16.80
C ILE A 23 -12.33 15.77 -18.27
N ASN A 24 -13.05 15.11 -19.17
CA ASN A 24 -13.30 15.60 -20.52
C ASN A 24 -14.46 16.61 -20.44
N GLY A 25 -14.14 17.89 -20.36
CA GLY A 25 -15.09 18.98 -20.42
C GLY A 25 -14.54 20.09 -21.30
N ASP A 26 -15.06 20.18 -22.53
CA ASP A 26 -14.85 21.30 -23.43
C ASP A 26 -15.33 22.61 -22.78
N ALA A 27 -14.42 23.45 -22.35
CA ALA A 27 -14.70 24.79 -21.87
C ALA A 27 -14.48 25.82 -22.98
N ASN A 28 -15.58 26.34 -23.52
CA ASN A 28 -15.61 27.47 -24.42
C ASN A 28 -15.43 28.78 -23.63
N PRO A 29 -14.56 29.71 -23.99
CA PRO A 29 -14.34 30.96 -23.24
C PRO A 29 -15.43 31.99 -23.52
N SER A 30 -16.00 32.58 -22.47
CA SER A 30 -16.88 33.77 -22.54
C SER A 30 -16.39 34.85 -21.60
N PRO A 31 -16.83 36.11 -21.82
CA PRO A 31 -15.95 37.26 -21.84
C PRO A 31 -15.86 38.05 -20.54
N THR A 32 -14.74 38.73 -20.43
CA THR A 32 -14.36 39.90 -19.61
C THR A 32 -15.47 40.58 -18.80
N ALA A 33 -15.41 40.53 -17.49
CA ALA A 33 -16.12 41.39 -16.57
C ALA A 33 -15.17 42.43 -15.96
N SER A 34 -15.68 43.65 -15.95
CA SER A 34 -15.06 44.91 -15.55
C SER A 34 -14.69 44.95 -14.06
N ALA A 35 -13.54 45.51 -13.76
CA ALA A 35 -13.04 45.76 -12.41
C ALA A 35 -13.94 46.72 -11.61
N SER A 36 -14.30 46.31 -10.40
CA SER A 36 -14.87 47.16 -9.36
C SER A 36 -13.88 47.37 -8.20
N PRO A 37 -14.01 48.42 -7.40
CA PRO A 37 -12.89 49.05 -6.71
C PRO A 37 -12.40 48.27 -5.49
N THR A 38 -11.10 48.31 -5.35
CA THR A 38 -10.22 47.92 -4.28
C THR A 38 -10.81 48.08 -2.87
N ALA A 39 -11.17 46.96 -2.25
CA ALA A 39 -11.20 46.84 -0.80
C ALA A 39 -9.76 46.81 -0.28
N SER A 40 -9.48 47.45 0.82
CA SER A 40 -8.20 47.36 1.53
C SER A 40 -7.92 45.88 1.83
N PRO A 41 -6.67 45.40 1.68
CA PRO A 41 -6.36 44.07 2.00
C PRO A 41 -6.67 43.79 3.48
N SER A 42 -7.66 42.98 3.75
CA SER A 42 -7.78 42.31 5.04
C SER A 42 -6.48 41.56 5.26
N ALA A 43 -5.91 41.60 6.45
CA ALA A 43 -4.76 40.75 6.78
C ALA A 43 -5.11 39.32 6.41
N ALA A 44 -4.16 38.61 5.77
CA ALA A 44 -4.36 37.19 5.50
C ALA A 44 -4.70 36.49 6.83
N PRO A 45 -5.64 35.54 6.84
CA PRO A 45 -5.96 34.79 8.05
C PRO A 45 -4.73 34.08 8.59
N ASP A 46 -4.66 33.95 9.92
CA ASP A 46 -3.59 33.19 10.57
C ASP A 46 -3.64 31.72 10.05
N PRO A 47 -2.54 31.15 9.57
CA PRO A 47 -2.50 29.75 9.15
C PRO A 47 -3.12 28.78 10.18
N ILE A 48 -2.92 29.01 11.45
CA ILE A 48 -3.49 28.21 12.54
C ILE A 48 -5.02 28.27 12.53
N GLU A 49 -5.62 29.41 12.25
CA GLU A 49 -7.09 29.53 12.16
C GLU A 49 -7.64 28.77 10.95
N ILE A 50 -6.86 28.68 9.86
CA ILE A 50 -7.24 27.88 8.68
C ILE A 50 -7.23 26.40 9.02
N TYR A 51 -6.15 25.89 9.62
CA TYR A 51 -6.07 24.48 10.05
C TYR A 51 -7.19 24.14 11.03
N ARG A 52 -7.53 25.08 11.89
CA ARG A 52 -8.65 24.92 12.84
C ARG A 52 -10.00 24.77 12.17
N ALA A 53 -10.25 25.54 11.15
CA ALA A 53 -11.47 25.41 10.38
C ALA A 53 -11.53 24.06 9.67
N ILE A 54 -10.44 23.66 9.02
CA ILE A 54 -10.35 22.34 8.34
C ILE A 54 -10.58 21.19 9.33
N ALA A 55 -9.96 21.22 10.49
CA ALA A 55 -10.16 20.21 11.52
C ALA A 55 -11.63 20.08 11.94
N ALA A 56 -12.32 21.24 12.11
CA ALA A 56 -13.74 21.24 12.45
C ALA A 56 -14.61 20.62 11.34
N ASP A 57 -14.30 20.94 10.08
CA ASP A 57 -14.98 20.40 8.91
C ASP A 57 -14.77 18.87 8.80
N VAL A 58 -13.54 18.40 8.97
CA VAL A 58 -13.21 16.96 8.93
C VAL A 58 -13.91 16.19 10.06
N VAL A 59 -13.99 16.76 11.26
CA VAL A 59 -14.79 16.20 12.36
C VAL A 59 -16.27 16.06 11.97
N GLU A 60 -16.85 17.08 11.33
CA GLU A 60 -18.24 17.01 10.84
C GLU A 60 -18.42 15.95 9.75
N ILE A 61 -17.50 15.91 8.79
CA ILE A 61 -17.51 14.93 7.68
C ILE A 61 -17.40 13.50 8.23
N ARG A 62 -16.41 13.26 9.09
CA ARG A 62 -16.07 11.90 9.54
C ARG A 62 -16.99 11.42 10.68
N GLY A 63 -17.60 12.33 11.42
CA GLY A 63 -18.48 12.02 12.55
C GLY A 63 -17.75 11.43 13.77
N LEU A 64 -16.45 11.64 13.88
CA LEU A 64 -15.62 11.26 15.02
C LEU A 64 -15.34 12.49 15.89
N ASP A 65 -15.38 12.31 17.21
CA ASP A 65 -15.10 13.41 18.14
C ASP A 65 -13.62 13.81 18.10
N ALA A 66 -13.35 15.10 17.89
CA ALA A 66 -12.00 15.62 17.95
C ALA A 66 -11.49 15.69 19.39
N PRO A 67 -10.21 15.39 19.60
CA PRO A 67 -9.51 15.74 20.81
C PRO A 67 -9.20 17.24 20.90
N GLU A 68 -8.52 17.63 21.98
CA GLU A 68 -7.80 18.91 22.00
C GLU A 68 -6.76 18.90 20.88
N ARG A 69 -6.88 19.82 20.00
CA ARG A 69 -6.33 20.02 18.69
C ARG A 69 -4.80 19.86 18.53
N ILE A 70 -4.34 19.20 17.48
CA ILE A 70 -2.95 19.23 17.05
C ILE A 70 -2.78 20.36 16.01
N ASP A 71 -1.87 21.30 16.30
CA ASP A 71 -1.41 22.29 15.33
C ASP A 71 -0.25 21.63 14.52
N PRO A 72 -0.30 21.61 13.17
CA PRO A 72 0.70 20.90 12.39
C PRO A 72 2.07 21.55 12.51
N LYS A 73 3.12 20.74 12.40
CA LYS A 73 4.50 21.18 12.16
C LYS A 73 4.69 21.34 10.66
N VAL A 74 5.07 22.53 10.22
CA VAL A 74 5.42 22.77 8.82
C VAL A 74 6.92 22.53 8.67
N ILE A 75 7.29 21.60 7.79
CA ILE A 75 8.67 21.21 7.49
C ILE A 75 8.96 21.41 6.00
N ASP A 76 10.24 21.44 5.64
CA ASP A 76 10.67 21.46 4.25
C ASP A 76 11.07 20.05 3.75
N ALA A 77 11.44 19.95 2.47
CA ALA A 77 11.80 18.69 1.85
C ALA A 77 13.08 18.06 2.43
N ASP A 78 14.04 18.89 2.89
CA ASP A 78 15.28 18.39 3.50
C ASP A 78 14.99 17.80 4.89
N GLU A 79 14.12 18.46 5.67
CA GLU A 79 13.66 17.95 6.97
C GLU A 79 12.83 16.67 6.79
N LEU A 80 11.95 16.61 5.77
CA LEU A 80 11.23 15.38 5.45
C LEU A 80 12.22 14.23 5.20
N ARG A 81 13.19 14.43 4.29
CA ARG A 81 14.18 13.40 3.98
C ARG A 81 14.93 12.92 5.21
N ALA A 82 15.35 13.84 6.08
CA ALA A 82 16.04 13.51 7.32
C ALA A 82 15.14 12.69 8.28
N ASN A 83 13.85 13.02 8.35
CA ASN A 83 12.88 12.26 9.16
C ASN A 83 12.66 10.85 8.59
N LEU A 84 12.49 10.71 7.26
CA LEU A 84 12.39 9.42 6.59
C LEU A 84 13.60 8.53 6.83
N GLU A 85 14.82 9.07 6.67
CA GLU A 85 16.07 8.34 6.92
C GLU A 85 16.18 7.88 8.39
N ALA A 86 15.85 8.76 9.34
CA ALA A 86 15.84 8.43 10.76
C ALA A 86 14.79 7.37 11.12
N ASP A 87 13.64 7.41 10.46
CA ASP A 87 12.58 6.44 10.66
C ASP A 87 12.99 5.06 10.11
N PHE A 88 13.56 4.99 8.92
CA PHE A 88 14.13 3.74 8.40
C PHE A 88 15.18 3.12 9.33
N GLU A 89 16.03 3.95 9.95
CA GLU A 89 17.04 3.45 10.90
C GLU A 89 16.44 2.88 12.19
N THR A 90 15.27 3.38 12.60
CA THR A 90 14.67 3.03 13.89
C THR A 90 13.55 2.00 13.78
N SER A 91 12.75 2.06 12.72
CA SER A 91 11.51 1.29 12.56
C SER A 91 11.68 0.08 11.67
N THR A 92 12.50 0.19 10.62
CA THR A 92 12.70 -0.88 9.64
C THR A 92 14.18 -1.26 9.57
N PRO A 93 14.63 -2.26 10.34
CA PRO A 93 16.03 -2.69 10.30
C PRO A 93 16.48 -3.00 8.86
N ASP A 94 17.64 -2.52 8.45
CA ASP A 94 18.23 -2.79 7.13
C ASP A 94 18.17 -4.28 6.75
N ALA A 95 18.27 -5.17 7.73
CA ALA A 95 18.17 -6.60 7.52
C ALA A 95 16.79 -7.05 6.98
N GLN A 96 15.69 -6.43 7.42
CA GLN A 96 14.35 -6.76 6.94
C GLN A 96 14.13 -6.23 5.51
N ILE A 97 14.60 -5.01 5.24
CA ILE A 97 14.54 -4.44 3.87
C ILE A 97 15.32 -5.34 2.90
N LEU A 98 16.50 -5.81 3.32
CA LEU A 98 17.31 -6.72 2.50
C LEU A 98 16.63 -8.06 2.24
N LEU A 99 15.82 -8.59 3.16
CA LEU A 99 15.08 -9.83 2.93
C LEU A 99 13.99 -9.62 1.86
N GLY A 100 13.21 -8.54 1.94
CA GLY A 100 12.24 -8.16 0.90
C GLY A 100 12.91 -7.89 -0.45
N GLU A 101 14.06 -7.21 -0.46
CA GLU A 101 14.85 -6.97 -1.68
C GLU A 101 15.27 -8.28 -2.34
N ARG A 102 15.76 -9.26 -1.57
CA ARG A 102 16.13 -10.59 -2.08
C ARG A 102 14.93 -11.34 -2.67
N ILE A 103 13.75 -11.26 -2.03
CA ILE A 103 12.51 -11.86 -2.55
C ILE A 103 12.15 -11.23 -3.91
N TYR A 104 12.09 -9.91 -3.99
CA TYR A 104 11.70 -9.25 -5.24
C TYR A 104 12.72 -9.42 -6.36
N LYS A 105 14.03 -9.43 -6.05
CA LYS A 105 15.08 -9.75 -7.04
C LYS A 105 14.95 -11.18 -7.55
N GLY A 106 14.81 -12.13 -6.66
CA GLY A 106 14.66 -13.52 -7.03
C GLY A 106 13.41 -13.79 -7.86
N LEU A 107 12.29 -13.11 -7.58
CA LEU A 107 11.08 -13.18 -8.39
C LEU A 107 11.17 -12.44 -9.72
N GLY A 108 12.27 -11.72 -9.99
CA GLY A 108 12.45 -10.92 -11.20
C GLY A 108 11.70 -9.58 -11.19
N LEU A 109 11.24 -9.12 -10.04
CA LEU A 109 10.48 -7.88 -9.87
C LEU A 109 11.37 -6.66 -9.62
N LEU A 110 12.63 -6.87 -9.25
CA LEU A 110 13.64 -5.82 -9.11
C LEU A 110 14.91 -6.18 -9.89
N PRO A 111 15.60 -5.19 -10.51
CA PRO A 111 16.93 -5.38 -11.05
C PRO A 111 17.94 -5.81 -9.96
N GLU A 112 18.94 -6.60 -10.35
CA GLU A 112 19.97 -7.11 -9.41
C GLU A 112 20.76 -6.00 -8.70
N ASP A 113 20.97 -4.87 -9.36
CA ASP A 113 21.69 -3.70 -8.83
C ASP A 113 20.79 -2.69 -8.12
N ALA A 114 19.48 -2.93 -8.03
CA ALA A 114 18.56 -2.03 -7.33
C ALA A 114 18.74 -2.10 -5.81
N SER A 115 18.51 -0.98 -5.15
CA SER A 115 18.36 -0.89 -3.69
C SER A 115 16.90 -0.56 -3.35
N LEU A 116 16.23 -1.47 -2.67
CA LEU A 116 14.86 -1.27 -2.22
C LEU A 116 14.73 -0.04 -1.32
N LYS A 117 15.70 0.15 -0.42
CA LYS A 117 15.75 1.31 0.49
C LYS A 117 15.83 2.63 -0.28
N GLU A 118 16.76 2.73 -1.25
CA GLU A 118 16.92 3.96 -2.03
C GLU A 118 15.67 4.27 -2.88
N ILE A 119 15.04 3.24 -3.46
CA ILE A 119 13.82 3.43 -4.23
C ILE A 119 12.69 3.94 -3.34
N TYR A 120 12.52 3.39 -2.12
CA TYR A 120 11.52 3.88 -1.17
C TYR A 120 11.81 5.33 -0.74
N LEU A 121 13.05 5.67 -0.42
CA LEU A 121 13.43 7.03 -0.04
C LEU A 121 13.17 8.03 -1.17
N ASP A 122 13.50 7.66 -2.40
CA ASP A 122 13.23 8.50 -3.58
C ASP A 122 11.73 8.67 -3.83
N LEU A 123 10.97 7.56 -3.75
CA LEU A 123 9.52 7.57 -3.97
C LEU A 123 8.84 8.42 -2.90
N GLN A 124 9.07 8.15 -1.63
CA GLN A 124 8.45 8.89 -0.52
C GLN A 124 8.91 10.34 -0.49
N GLY A 125 10.20 10.61 -0.65
CA GLY A 125 10.73 11.97 -0.71
C GLY A 125 10.11 12.84 -1.81
N SER A 126 9.67 12.22 -2.92
CA SER A 126 9.00 12.92 -4.02
C SER A 126 7.48 13.05 -3.83
N GLN A 127 6.83 12.09 -3.18
CA GLN A 127 5.37 11.99 -3.10
C GLN A 127 4.78 12.56 -1.81
N VAL A 128 5.52 12.46 -0.69
CA VAL A 128 5.00 12.86 0.62
C VAL A 128 4.84 14.38 0.71
N ILE A 129 3.62 14.83 1.00
CA ILE A 129 3.26 16.24 1.21
C ILE A 129 2.90 16.49 2.67
N GLY A 130 2.61 15.46 3.44
CA GLY A 130 2.39 15.49 4.88
C GLY A 130 2.38 14.09 5.44
N TYR A 131 2.39 13.98 6.75
CA TYR A 131 2.21 12.71 7.45
C TYR A 131 1.81 12.95 8.91
N TYR A 132 1.08 12.00 9.46
CA TYR A 132 0.81 11.89 10.89
C TYR A 132 1.72 10.81 11.48
N ASP A 133 2.37 11.12 12.60
CA ASP A 133 3.20 10.17 13.35
C ASP A 133 2.50 9.80 14.66
N PRO A 134 1.85 8.61 14.73
CA PRO A 134 1.10 8.19 15.90
C PRO A 134 1.99 7.96 17.14
N ALA A 135 3.27 7.63 16.95
CA ALA A 135 4.18 7.36 18.06
C ALA A 135 4.51 8.61 18.90
N VAL A 136 4.40 9.80 18.31
CA VAL A 136 4.64 11.09 18.97
C VAL A 136 3.40 12.00 18.99
N ASP A 137 2.30 11.56 18.40
CA ASP A 137 1.04 12.31 18.29
C ASP A 137 1.26 13.68 17.61
N GLU A 138 1.99 13.68 16.46
CA GLU A 138 2.36 14.87 15.73
C GLU A 138 2.00 14.78 14.25
N LEU A 139 1.45 15.88 13.73
CA LEU A 139 1.10 16.05 12.33
C LEU A 139 2.11 16.97 11.63
N PHE A 140 2.63 16.52 10.50
CA PHE A 140 3.61 17.24 9.69
C PHE A 140 3.02 17.60 8.32
N ILE A 141 3.25 18.84 7.90
CA ILE A 141 2.92 19.30 6.55
C ILE A 141 4.21 19.72 5.85
N VAL A 142 4.47 19.13 4.69
CA VAL A 142 5.64 19.46 3.88
C VAL A 142 5.29 20.61 2.95
N SER A 143 5.82 21.80 3.23
CA SER A 143 5.60 22.96 2.38
C SER A 143 6.81 23.19 1.46
N ARG A 144 6.61 22.94 0.17
CA ARG A 144 7.62 23.21 -0.88
C ARG A 144 7.63 24.66 -1.31
N SER A 145 6.51 25.37 -1.14
CA SER A 145 6.34 26.78 -1.50
C SER A 145 6.61 27.76 -0.34
N GLY A 146 6.66 27.26 0.91
CA GLY A 146 6.70 28.07 2.11
C GLY A 146 5.40 28.85 2.39
N SER A 147 4.29 28.47 1.73
CA SER A 147 2.97 29.08 1.88
C SER A 147 1.91 28.02 2.12
N LEU A 148 0.81 28.40 2.79
CA LEU A 148 -0.36 27.56 2.96
C LEU A 148 -1.26 27.68 1.73
N GLY A 149 -1.00 26.83 0.74
CA GLY A 149 -1.77 26.73 -0.51
C GLY A 149 -2.94 25.74 -0.43
N PRO A 150 -3.62 25.50 -1.56
CA PRO A 150 -4.69 24.51 -1.64
C PRO A 150 -4.21 23.09 -1.31
N THR A 151 -3.02 22.72 -1.77
CA THR A 151 -2.44 21.39 -1.57
C THR A 151 -2.17 21.14 -0.09
N GLU A 152 -1.53 22.06 0.63
CA GLU A 152 -1.26 21.93 2.06
C GLU A 152 -2.57 21.84 2.88
N ARG A 153 -3.64 22.51 2.44
CA ARG A 153 -4.96 22.43 3.08
C ARG A 153 -5.61 21.05 2.88
N VAL A 154 -5.54 20.52 1.67
CA VAL A 154 -6.03 19.16 1.33
C VAL A 154 -5.25 18.11 2.11
N THR A 155 -3.94 18.24 2.15
CA THR A 155 -3.06 17.35 2.90
C THR A 155 -3.40 17.40 4.40
N TYR A 156 -3.60 18.58 4.96
CA TYR A 156 -3.99 18.69 6.37
C TYR A 156 -5.33 17.96 6.66
N ALA A 157 -6.30 18.04 5.77
CA ALA A 157 -7.57 17.33 5.94
C ALA A 157 -7.37 15.81 5.95
N HIS A 158 -6.43 15.31 5.16
CA HIS A 158 -6.04 13.90 5.13
C HIS A 158 -5.35 13.47 6.43
N GLU A 159 -4.27 14.15 6.80
CA GLU A 159 -3.47 13.81 7.99
C GLU A 159 -4.27 13.95 9.29
N PHE A 160 -5.15 14.95 9.36
CA PHE A 160 -6.03 15.11 10.50
C PHE A 160 -7.06 13.96 10.60
N THR A 161 -7.42 13.34 9.47
CA THR A 161 -8.25 12.13 9.50
C THR A 161 -7.49 10.97 10.14
N HIS A 162 -6.19 10.82 9.89
CA HIS A 162 -5.35 9.81 10.56
C HIS A 162 -5.26 10.04 12.07
N GLU A 163 -5.17 11.30 12.50
CA GLU A 163 -5.25 11.61 13.93
C GLU A 163 -6.58 11.15 14.54
N LEU A 164 -7.71 11.40 13.84
CA LEU A 164 -9.02 10.93 14.31
C LEU A 164 -9.08 9.40 14.35
N GLN A 165 -8.54 8.73 13.33
CA GLN A 165 -8.47 7.26 13.27
C GLN A 165 -7.64 6.70 14.42
N ASP A 166 -6.46 7.25 14.67
CA ASP A 166 -5.57 6.79 15.73
C ASP A 166 -6.24 6.87 17.10
N ARG A 167 -6.86 7.99 17.39
CA ARG A 167 -7.55 8.19 18.69
C ARG A 167 -8.78 7.32 18.90
N HIS A 168 -9.45 6.91 17.83
CA HIS A 168 -10.67 6.11 17.92
C HIS A 168 -10.42 4.61 17.71
N PHE A 169 -9.40 4.25 16.95
CA PHE A 169 -9.15 2.87 16.54
C PHE A 169 -7.74 2.38 16.87
N ASP A 170 -6.86 3.24 17.44
CA ASP A 170 -5.48 2.88 17.82
C ASP A 170 -4.71 2.25 16.62
N ILE A 171 -4.31 3.10 15.66
CA ILE A 171 -3.67 2.68 14.40
C ILE A 171 -2.46 1.77 14.64
N GLU A 172 -1.67 2.03 15.70
CA GLU A 172 -0.52 1.18 16.04
C GLU A 172 -0.94 -0.26 16.39
N SER A 173 -2.19 -0.48 16.83
CA SER A 173 -2.69 -1.81 17.19
C SER A 173 -3.28 -2.60 16.00
N LEU A 174 -3.40 -2.00 14.81
CA LEU A 174 -4.04 -2.62 13.64
C LEU A 174 -3.17 -3.69 12.94
N GLY A 175 -1.90 -3.86 13.36
CA GLY A 175 -0.98 -4.86 12.81
C GLY A 175 -0.28 -4.42 11.54
N LEU A 176 -0.14 -3.10 11.31
CA LEU A 176 0.62 -2.55 10.18
C LEU A 176 2.13 -2.85 10.29
N ASP A 177 2.63 -3.13 11.49
CA ASP A 177 4.01 -3.54 11.76
C ASP A 177 4.30 -5.01 11.39
N GLU A 178 3.29 -5.78 11.02
CA GLU A 178 3.41 -7.16 10.54
C GLU A 178 3.75 -7.24 9.03
N ALA A 179 3.98 -6.10 8.37
CA ALA A 179 4.22 -6.00 6.93
C ALA A 179 5.40 -6.83 6.38
N PHE A 180 6.25 -7.39 7.23
CA PHE A 180 7.37 -8.26 6.83
C PHE A 180 7.12 -9.77 7.05
N ASP A 181 6.00 -10.14 7.63
CA ASP A 181 5.61 -11.53 7.83
C ASP A 181 4.21 -11.81 7.27
N GLU A 182 3.35 -10.78 7.22
CA GLU A 182 1.96 -10.80 6.77
C GLU A 182 1.68 -9.58 5.85
N GLY A 183 2.52 -9.42 4.83
CA GLY A 183 2.55 -8.22 3.97
C GLY A 183 1.23 -7.95 3.26
N ASP A 184 0.54 -8.97 2.79
CA ASP A 184 -0.76 -8.83 2.13
C ASP A 184 -1.83 -8.31 3.09
N ARG A 185 -1.90 -8.86 4.31
CA ARG A 185 -2.83 -8.40 5.34
C ARG A 185 -2.54 -6.95 5.76
N ALA A 186 -1.26 -6.63 6.01
CA ALA A 186 -0.88 -5.27 6.37
C ALA A 186 -1.25 -4.26 5.27
N LEU A 187 -1.05 -4.62 4.00
CA LEU A 187 -1.44 -3.79 2.86
C LEU A 187 -2.97 -3.64 2.73
N ALA A 188 -3.74 -4.66 3.05
CA ALA A 188 -5.19 -4.59 3.08
C ALA A 188 -5.71 -3.67 4.19
N VAL A 189 -5.15 -3.77 5.39
CA VAL A 189 -5.48 -2.89 6.52
C VAL A 189 -5.12 -1.44 6.18
N LEU A 190 -3.94 -1.21 5.59
CA LEU A 190 -3.53 0.10 5.12
C LEU A 190 -4.52 0.63 4.07
N GLY A 191 -5.08 -0.24 3.22
CA GLY A 191 -6.13 0.12 2.26
C GLY A 191 -7.41 0.65 2.92
N LEU A 192 -7.80 0.13 4.09
CA LEU A 192 -8.92 0.68 4.86
C LEU A 192 -8.55 2.04 5.45
N VAL A 193 -7.39 2.17 6.07
CA VAL A 193 -6.93 3.38 6.77
C VAL A 193 -6.80 4.54 5.78
N GLU A 194 -6.05 4.34 4.69
CA GLU A 194 -5.84 5.35 3.66
C GLU A 194 -7.11 5.64 2.85
N GLY A 195 -7.88 4.60 2.55
CA GLY A 195 -9.15 4.77 1.83
C GLY A 195 -10.15 5.65 2.58
N ASP A 196 -10.20 5.55 3.89
CA ASP A 196 -11.01 6.41 4.75
C ASP A 196 -10.50 7.87 4.76
N ALA A 197 -9.20 8.07 4.92
CA ALA A 197 -8.59 9.40 4.88
C ALA A 197 -8.78 10.07 3.50
N VAL A 198 -8.59 9.34 2.40
CA VAL A 198 -8.86 9.82 1.03
C VAL A 198 -10.33 10.19 0.85
N SER A 199 -11.26 9.43 1.43
CA SER A 199 -12.70 9.70 1.31
C SER A 199 -13.10 10.98 2.07
N ALA A 200 -12.58 11.18 3.27
CA ALA A 200 -12.79 12.40 4.06
C ALA A 200 -12.16 13.64 3.38
N GLN A 201 -10.89 13.52 2.97
CA GLN A 201 -10.16 14.53 2.21
C GLN A 201 -10.91 14.94 0.94
N THR A 202 -11.39 13.97 0.16
CA THR A 202 -12.09 14.23 -1.11
C THR A 202 -13.39 14.98 -0.85
N THR A 203 -14.15 14.59 0.18
CA THR A 203 -15.37 15.29 0.59
C THR A 203 -15.06 16.74 0.95
N TRP A 204 -14.08 16.96 1.83
CA TRP A 204 -13.64 18.30 2.23
C TRP A 204 -13.22 19.14 1.01
N MET A 205 -12.39 18.59 0.14
CA MET A 205 -11.87 19.26 -1.05
C MET A 205 -12.99 19.72 -1.99
N LEU A 206 -13.99 18.87 -2.24
CA LEU A 206 -15.12 19.18 -3.12
C LEU A 206 -16.07 20.23 -2.53
N GLU A 207 -16.18 20.31 -1.20
CA GLU A 207 -17.05 21.26 -0.51
C GLU A 207 -16.40 22.64 -0.32
N HIS A 208 -15.08 22.69 -0.20
CA HIS A 208 -14.37 23.91 0.23
C HIS A 208 -13.45 24.53 -0.81
N LEU A 209 -12.98 23.79 -1.82
CA LEU A 209 -12.11 24.33 -2.85
C LEU A 209 -12.88 24.86 -4.06
N THR A 210 -12.42 26.01 -4.57
CA THR A 210 -12.90 26.54 -5.85
C THR A 210 -12.35 25.73 -7.03
N PRO A 211 -12.98 25.76 -8.22
CA PRO A 211 -12.45 25.10 -9.42
C PRO A 211 -11.02 25.53 -9.79
N ALA A 212 -10.61 26.76 -9.46
CA ALA A 212 -9.25 27.24 -9.70
C ALA A 212 -8.26 26.54 -8.76
N GLU A 213 -8.58 26.44 -7.46
CA GLU A 213 -7.76 25.76 -6.46
C GLU A 213 -7.67 24.25 -6.72
N LEU A 214 -8.76 23.62 -7.17
CA LEU A 214 -8.72 22.22 -7.64
C LEU A 214 -7.75 22.05 -8.82
N GLY A 215 -7.71 23.04 -9.71
CA GLY A 215 -6.74 23.06 -10.82
C GLY A 215 -5.30 23.23 -10.34
N GLU A 216 -5.04 23.98 -9.28
CA GLU A 216 -3.72 24.13 -8.67
C GLU A 216 -3.25 22.80 -8.05
N VAL A 217 -4.08 22.15 -7.24
CA VAL A 217 -3.79 20.82 -6.66
C VAL A 217 -3.47 19.78 -7.75
N ALA A 218 -4.29 19.75 -8.82
CA ALA A 218 -4.04 18.84 -9.94
C ALA A 218 -2.73 19.15 -10.69
N ALA A 219 -2.35 20.43 -10.79
CA ALA A 219 -1.11 20.84 -11.46
C ALA A 219 0.14 20.46 -10.64
N GLU A 220 0.08 20.54 -9.31
CA GLU A 220 1.17 20.11 -8.44
C GLU A 220 1.37 18.59 -8.50
N GLY A 221 0.29 17.79 -8.56
CA GLY A 221 0.37 16.34 -8.77
C GLY A 221 0.93 15.93 -10.14
N ALA A 222 1.09 16.85 -11.09
CA ALA A 222 1.68 16.65 -12.40
C ALA A 222 3.11 17.23 -12.52
N ASP A 223 3.79 17.45 -11.38
CA ASP A 223 5.16 17.97 -11.38
C ASP A 223 6.10 17.04 -12.18
N PRO A 224 6.90 17.55 -13.13
CA PRO A 224 7.75 16.74 -13.97
C PRO A 224 8.80 15.92 -13.20
N GLU A 225 9.34 16.42 -12.10
CA GLU A 225 10.33 15.72 -11.28
C GLU A 225 9.68 14.53 -10.56
N MET A 226 8.49 14.73 -10.01
CA MET A 226 7.66 13.68 -9.45
C MET A 226 7.34 12.58 -10.48
N LEU A 227 6.90 12.97 -11.68
CA LEU A 227 6.59 12.02 -12.77
C LEU A 227 7.82 11.23 -13.22
N GLU A 228 9.03 11.82 -13.18
CA GLU A 228 10.27 11.13 -13.50
C GLU A 228 10.59 10.04 -12.46
N VAL A 229 10.38 10.32 -11.17
CA VAL A 229 10.54 9.31 -10.10
C VAL A 229 9.55 8.17 -10.31
N LEU A 230 8.27 8.46 -10.52
CA LEU A 230 7.26 7.44 -10.77
C LEU A 230 7.58 6.56 -11.98
N ALA A 231 8.04 7.17 -13.07
CA ALA A 231 8.36 6.46 -14.32
C ALA A 231 9.54 5.48 -14.19
N ARG A 232 10.46 5.70 -13.25
CA ARG A 232 11.60 4.81 -12.99
C ARG A 232 11.36 3.81 -11.85
N THR A 233 10.31 4.00 -11.06
CA THR A 233 9.98 3.11 -9.95
C THR A 233 9.46 1.77 -10.49
N PRO A 234 10.00 0.63 -10.05
CA PRO A 234 9.50 -0.69 -10.42
C PRO A 234 8.01 -0.86 -10.11
N ALA A 235 7.27 -1.53 -11.00
CA ALA A 235 5.83 -1.64 -10.91
C ALA A 235 5.35 -2.25 -9.59
N ILE A 236 6.08 -3.24 -9.06
CA ILE A 236 5.75 -3.84 -7.76
C ILE A 236 5.71 -2.79 -6.65
N LEU A 237 6.68 -1.89 -6.57
CA LEU A 237 6.74 -0.86 -5.55
C LEU A 237 5.75 0.26 -5.81
N LEU A 238 5.59 0.65 -7.08
CA LEU A 238 4.66 1.69 -7.47
C LEU A 238 3.22 1.29 -7.17
N GLU A 239 2.79 0.11 -7.59
CA GLU A 239 1.41 -0.33 -7.46
C GLU A 239 1.05 -0.69 -6.01
N THR A 240 1.95 -1.30 -5.25
CA THR A 240 1.73 -1.56 -3.83
C THR A 240 1.66 -0.25 -3.03
N SER A 241 2.47 0.77 -3.37
CA SER A 241 2.40 2.08 -2.72
C SER A 241 1.10 2.84 -3.03
N PHE A 242 0.52 2.67 -4.22
CA PHE A 242 -0.74 3.35 -4.59
C PHE A 242 -2.01 2.57 -4.31
N PHE A 243 -1.90 1.28 -4.07
CA PHE A 243 -3.04 0.42 -3.80
C PHE A 243 -3.91 0.92 -2.62
N PRO A 244 -3.36 1.33 -1.46
CA PRO A 244 -4.14 1.83 -0.35
C PRO A 244 -4.99 3.04 -0.71
N TYR A 245 -4.45 3.96 -1.49
CA TYR A 245 -5.13 5.19 -1.91
C TYR A 245 -6.19 4.97 -2.98
N GLN A 246 -5.97 4.05 -3.92
CA GLN A 246 -6.86 3.85 -5.08
C GLN A 246 -7.91 2.76 -4.80
N ALA A 247 -7.44 1.55 -4.52
CA ALA A 247 -8.32 0.43 -4.22
C ALA A 247 -8.99 0.59 -2.85
N GLY A 248 -8.22 1.07 -1.85
CA GLY A 248 -8.76 1.38 -0.53
C GLY A 248 -9.86 2.43 -0.56
N ALA A 249 -9.68 3.55 -1.29
CA ALA A 249 -10.73 4.55 -1.45
C ALA A 249 -11.97 4.00 -2.17
N THR A 250 -11.78 3.09 -3.13
CA THR A 250 -12.89 2.40 -3.81
C THR A 250 -13.65 1.50 -2.83
N PHE A 251 -12.94 0.73 -2.03
CA PHE A 251 -13.49 -0.14 -0.99
C PHE A 251 -14.29 0.68 0.05
N VAL A 252 -13.68 1.75 0.60
CA VAL A 252 -14.35 2.63 1.57
C VAL A 252 -15.55 3.34 0.97
N THR A 253 -15.49 3.79 -0.29
CA THR A 253 -16.64 4.34 -1.01
C THR A 253 -17.79 3.33 -1.09
N GLY A 254 -17.48 2.05 -1.28
CA GLY A 254 -18.44 0.95 -1.20
C GLY A 254 -19.11 0.82 0.16
N LEU A 255 -18.33 0.92 1.24
CA LEU A 255 -18.84 0.90 2.62
C LEU A 255 -19.73 2.13 2.91
N LEU A 256 -19.29 3.32 2.50
CA LEU A 256 -20.08 4.56 2.63
C LEU A 256 -21.43 4.45 1.93
N GLY A 257 -21.46 3.82 0.75
CA GLY A 257 -22.72 3.56 0.02
C GLY A 257 -23.68 2.58 0.72
N GLN A 258 -23.17 1.71 1.59
CA GLN A 258 -23.95 0.72 2.33
C GLN A 258 -24.51 1.27 3.65
N GLY A 259 -23.74 2.04 4.40
CA GLY A 259 -24.15 2.47 5.73
C GLY A 259 -23.49 3.76 6.22
N GLY A 260 -22.91 4.57 5.32
CA GLY A 260 -22.19 5.78 5.71
C GLY A 260 -20.95 5.47 6.55
N TYR A 261 -20.51 6.42 7.34
CA TYR A 261 -19.34 6.24 8.21
C TYR A 261 -19.53 5.21 9.33
N ASP A 262 -20.77 4.85 9.68
CA ASP A 262 -21.01 3.72 10.61
C ASP A 262 -20.49 2.41 10.04
N ALA A 263 -20.63 2.18 8.72
CA ALA A 263 -20.10 0.99 8.07
C ALA A 263 -18.55 1.03 7.97
N VAL A 264 -17.97 2.21 7.77
CA VAL A 264 -16.52 2.39 7.80
C VAL A 264 -15.97 2.13 9.20
N ASN A 265 -16.60 2.68 10.25
CA ASN A 265 -16.20 2.44 11.64
C ASN A 265 -16.28 0.94 12.01
N ALA A 266 -17.32 0.25 11.53
CA ALA A 266 -17.45 -1.20 11.73
C ALA A 266 -16.33 -2.00 11.01
N ALA A 267 -15.75 -1.47 9.93
CA ALA A 267 -14.61 -2.10 9.26
C ALA A 267 -13.32 -1.97 10.07
N PHE A 268 -13.14 -0.92 10.86
CA PHE A 268 -12.03 -0.84 11.84
C PHE A 268 -12.18 -1.84 13.02
N GLU A 269 -13.41 -2.29 13.32
CA GLU A 269 -13.64 -3.37 14.29
C GLU A 269 -13.46 -4.77 13.67
N ARG A 270 -13.61 -4.89 12.36
CA ARG A 270 -13.42 -6.11 11.58
C ARG A 270 -12.54 -5.80 10.38
N LEU A 271 -11.24 -5.77 10.60
CA LEU A 271 -10.25 -5.42 9.60
C LEU A 271 -10.31 -6.35 8.37
N PRO A 272 -10.00 -5.85 7.16
CA PRO A 272 -9.77 -6.71 6.02
C PRO A 272 -8.53 -7.57 6.26
N GLU A 273 -8.57 -8.82 5.77
CA GLU A 273 -7.54 -9.83 6.02
C GLU A 273 -6.63 -10.07 4.80
N SER A 274 -7.00 -9.53 3.62
CA SER A 274 -6.22 -9.69 2.38
C SER A 274 -6.49 -8.55 1.40
N THR A 275 -5.54 -8.31 0.50
CA THR A 275 -5.76 -7.39 -0.64
C THR A 275 -6.90 -7.87 -1.54
N GLU A 276 -7.17 -9.17 -1.59
CA GLU A 276 -8.32 -9.74 -2.26
C GLU A 276 -9.64 -9.16 -1.73
N GLN A 277 -9.80 -9.07 -0.40
CA GLN A 277 -11.01 -8.49 0.20
C GLN A 277 -11.20 -7.00 -0.13
N ILE A 278 -10.12 -6.28 -0.36
CA ILE A 278 -10.17 -4.88 -0.83
C ILE A 278 -10.56 -4.82 -2.31
N LEU A 279 -10.02 -5.73 -3.13
CA LEU A 279 -10.29 -5.81 -4.57
C LEU A 279 -11.69 -6.35 -4.86
N HIS A 280 -12.18 -7.25 -3.98
CA HIS A 280 -13.47 -7.94 -4.06
C HIS A 280 -14.30 -7.70 -2.79
N PRO A 281 -14.93 -6.51 -2.63
CA PRO A 281 -15.66 -6.16 -1.40
C PRO A 281 -16.77 -7.15 -1.02
N GLU A 282 -17.27 -7.94 -1.96
CA GLU A 282 -18.22 -9.03 -1.71
C GLU A 282 -17.60 -10.17 -0.90
N LYS A 283 -16.31 -10.48 -1.09
CA LYS A 283 -15.58 -11.47 -0.27
C LYS A 283 -15.41 -10.96 1.17
N TYR A 284 -15.03 -9.67 1.33
CA TYR A 284 -15.03 -9.03 2.65
C TYR A 284 -16.41 -9.09 3.32
N ALA A 285 -17.49 -8.73 2.60
CA ALA A 285 -18.86 -8.75 3.14
C ALA A 285 -19.31 -10.17 3.51
N ALA A 286 -18.88 -11.19 2.77
CA ALA A 286 -19.15 -12.60 3.07
C ALA A 286 -18.34 -13.11 4.27
N GLY A 287 -17.28 -12.42 4.69
CA GLY A 287 -16.35 -12.88 5.73
C GLY A 287 -15.50 -14.06 5.24
N GLU A 288 -15.15 -14.07 3.96
CA GLU A 288 -14.27 -15.06 3.36
C GLU A 288 -12.83 -14.76 3.80
N ALA A 289 -12.32 -15.57 4.72
CA ALA A 289 -10.97 -15.43 5.22
C ALA A 289 -9.97 -16.16 4.31
N PRO A 290 -8.72 -15.65 4.18
CA PRO A 290 -7.66 -16.38 3.50
C PRO A 290 -7.41 -17.76 4.12
N ILE A 291 -7.05 -18.70 3.28
CA ILE A 291 -6.55 -20.01 3.71
C ILE A 291 -5.16 -19.81 4.32
N ASP A 292 -4.97 -20.28 5.55
CA ASP A 292 -3.65 -20.25 6.20
C ASP A 292 -2.71 -21.23 5.49
N VAL A 293 -1.71 -20.70 4.82
CA VAL A 293 -0.69 -21.44 4.08
C VAL A 293 0.61 -21.41 4.85
N GLU A 294 1.07 -22.58 5.31
CA GLU A 294 2.35 -22.71 5.98
C GLU A 294 3.44 -23.16 5.01
N VAL A 295 4.66 -22.66 5.19
CA VAL A 295 5.83 -23.24 4.53
C VAL A 295 6.05 -24.66 5.09
N PRO A 296 6.19 -25.70 4.23
CA PRO A 296 6.36 -27.07 4.67
C PRO A 296 7.46 -27.23 5.72
N ALA A 297 7.15 -27.94 6.80
CA ALA A 297 8.11 -28.20 7.87
C ALA A 297 9.31 -28.96 7.31
N GLY A 298 10.51 -28.43 7.47
CA GLY A 298 11.73 -29.04 6.94
C GLY A 298 12.12 -28.59 5.54
N LEU A 299 11.40 -27.63 4.93
CA LEU A 299 11.65 -27.13 3.57
C LEU A 299 13.14 -26.88 3.29
N ALA A 300 13.85 -26.19 4.18
CA ALA A 300 15.29 -25.94 4.01
C ALA A 300 16.11 -27.24 3.88
N SER A 301 15.70 -28.32 4.57
CA SER A 301 16.35 -29.61 4.47
C SER A 301 16.13 -30.31 3.12
N ASP A 302 15.00 -30.05 2.47
CA ASP A 302 14.66 -30.61 1.15
C ASP A 302 15.57 -30.02 0.06
N PHE A 303 16.04 -28.76 0.27
CA PHE A 303 17.05 -28.13 -0.58
C PHE A 303 18.46 -28.65 -0.36
N GLY A 304 18.74 -29.29 0.79
CA GLY A 304 20.01 -29.92 1.09
C GLY A 304 20.77 -29.34 2.27
N ALA A 305 21.97 -29.83 2.50
CA ALA A 305 22.78 -29.41 3.64
C ALA A 305 23.27 -27.96 3.47
N GLY A 306 23.09 -27.14 4.50
CA GLY A 306 23.54 -25.74 4.53
C GLY A 306 22.52 -24.71 4.06
N TRP A 307 21.32 -25.13 3.66
CA TRP A 307 20.20 -24.22 3.40
C TRP A 307 19.49 -23.82 4.70
N SER A 308 18.98 -22.58 4.74
CA SER A 308 18.16 -22.05 5.82
C SER A 308 16.94 -21.33 5.27
N LEU A 309 15.85 -21.32 6.01
CA LEU A 309 14.71 -20.45 5.76
C LEU A 309 15.03 -19.10 6.43
N ASP A 310 15.29 -18.08 5.62
CA ASP A 310 15.74 -16.77 6.08
C ASP A 310 14.59 -15.80 6.36
N ALA A 311 13.50 -15.90 5.56
CA ALA A 311 12.30 -15.08 5.73
C ALA A 311 11.07 -15.80 5.19
N GLN A 312 9.91 -15.34 5.65
CA GLN A 312 8.60 -15.72 5.11
C GLN A 312 7.74 -14.44 4.99
N ASP A 313 6.79 -14.48 4.04
CA ASP A 313 5.82 -13.39 3.86
C ASP A 313 4.61 -13.90 3.07
N THR A 314 3.61 -13.03 2.85
CA THR A 314 2.45 -13.25 1.97
C THR A 314 2.46 -12.24 0.84
N LEU A 315 2.22 -12.68 -0.39
CA LEU A 315 2.14 -11.82 -1.58
C LEU A 315 0.71 -11.31 -1.83
N GLY A 316 -0.27 -12.17 -1.58
CA GLY A 316 -1.66 -11.89 -1.86
C GLY A 316 -2.02 -11.82 -3.35
N GLU A 317 -3.29 -11.62 -3.63
CA GLU A 317 -3.77 -11.48 -5.00
C GLU A 317 -3.08 -10.35 -5.75
N LEU A 318 -2.88 -9.20 -5.08
CA LEU A 318 -2.32 -8.00 -5.73
C LEU A 318 -0.91 -8.25 -6.25
N GLN A 319 0.01 -8.70 -5.41
CA GLN A 319 1.41 -8.85 -5.80
C GLN A 319 1.61 -10.02 -6.79
N LEU A 320 0.84 -11.11 -6.65
CA LEU A 320 0.82 -12.18 -7.63
C LEU A 320 0.35 -11.69 -9.00
N ARG A 321 -0.67 -10.84 -9.05
CA ARG A 321 -1.15 -10.22 -10.29
C ARG A 321 -0.11 -9.31 -10.92
N ILE A 322 0.60 -8.52 -10.11
CA ILE A 322 1.70 -7.66 -10.58
C ILE A 322 2.82 -8.55 -11.15
N TRP A 323 3.19 -9.62 -10.44
CA TRP A 323 4.22 -10.56 -10.89
C TRP A 323 3.88 -11.19 -12.25
N LEU A 324 2.64 -11.64 -12.44
CA LEU A 324 2.19 -12.17 -13.74
C LEU A 324 2.34 -11.13 -14.86
N ARG A 325 1.95 -9.88 -14.61
CA ARG A 325 2.00 -8.82 -15.61
C ARG A 325 3.43 -8.41 -15.95
N GLU A 326 4.29 -8.26 -14.96
CA GLU A 326 5.71 -7.95 -15.17
C GLU A 326 6.42 -9.07 -15.93
N GLY A 327 6.00 -10.33 -15.78
CA GLY A 327 6.38 -11.46 -16.61
C GLY A 327 5.74 -11.50 -18.00
N GLY A 328 5.05 -10.42 -18.44
CA GLY A 328 4.51 -10.27 -19.78
C GLY A 328 3.11 -10.83 -20.02
N VAL A 329 2.44 -11.33 -18.97
CA VAL A 329 1.03 -11.75 -19.07
C VAL A 329 0.13 -10.52 -19.24
N LYS A 330 -0.84 -10.57 -20.15
CA LYS A 330 -1.78 -9.45 -20.34
C LYS A 330 -2.58 -9.17 -19.08
N GLY A 331 -2.85 -7.90 -18.80
CA GLY A 331 -3.48 -7.49 -17.56
C GLY A 331 -4.85 -8.10 -17.29
N ASP A 332 -5.67 -8.32 -18.33
CA ASP A 332 -6.96 -9.00 -18.20
C ASP A 332 -6.82 -10.50 -17.90
N VAL A 333 -5.80 -11.16 -18.47
CA VAL A 333 -5.47 -12.56 -18.18
C VAL A 333 -4.89 -12.69 -16.77
N ALA A 334 -3.96 -11.81 -16.38
CA ALA A 334 -3.38 -11.80 -15.04
C ALA A 334 -4.45 -11.62 -13.96
N ARG A 335 -5.41 -10.70 -14.18
CA ARG A 335 -6.53 -10.48 -13.26
C ARG A 335 -7.37 -11.75 -13.09
N VAL A 336 -7.78 -12.38 -14.17
CA VAL A 336 -8.58 -13.63 -14.11
C VAL A 336 -7.79 -14.74 -13.43
N ALA A 337 -6.50 -14.87 -13.75
CA ALA A 337 -5.64 -15.91 -13.19
C ALA A 337 -5.32 -15.75 -11.69
N THR A 338 -5.66 -14.61 -11.08
CA THR A 338 -5.46 -14.36 -9.65
C THR A 338 -6.75 -14.14 -8.86
N GLU A 339 -7.90 -14.00 -9.55
CA GLU A 339 -9.20 -13.68 -8.93
C GLU A 339 -9.72 -14.76 -7.96
N GLY A 340 -9.31 -16.01 -8.14
CA GLY A 340 -9.62 -17.12 -7.23
C GLY A 340 -8.49 -17.44 -6.24
N TRP A 341 -7.65 -16.46 -5.90
CA TRP A 341 -6.65 -16.63 -4.86
C TRP A 341 -7.32 -16.91 -3.52
N GLY A 342 -6.89 -17.98 -2.85
CA GLY A 342 -7.41 -18.35 -1.53
C GLY A 342 -6.40 -18.16 -0.41
N GLY A 343 -5.10 -18.07 -0.73
CA GLY A 343 -4.04 -17.87 0.25
C GLY A 343 -2.67 -18.17 -0.33
N ASP A 344 -1.61 -17.62 0.25
CA ASP A 344 -0.25 -17.96 -0.11
C ASP A 344 0.75 -17.79 1.04
N ARG A 345 1.92 -18.41 0.86
CA ARG A 345 3.10 -18.15 1.67
C ARG A 345 4.34 -18.16 0.78
N VAL A 346 5.13 -17.10 0.84
CA VAL A 346 6.45 -17.05 0.23
C VAL A 346 7.53 -17.37 1.27
N GLY A 347 8.48 -18.22 0.91
CA GLY A 347 9.67 -18.54 1.72
C GLY A 347 10.93 -18.17 0.96
N LEU A 348 11.80 -17.36 1.58
CA LEU A 348 13.16 -17.09 1.11
C LEU A 348 14.13 -18.05 1.75
N LEU A 349 14.83 -18.83 0.95
CA LEU A 349 15.85 -19.75 1.42
C LEU A 349 17.25 -19.28 1.02
N GLY A 350 18.15 -19.21 2.00
CA GLY A 350 19.56 -18.91 1.80
C GLY A 350 20.39 -20.18 1.70
N GLY A 351 21.13 -20.35 0.61
CA GLY A 351 22.02 -21.48 0.38
C GLY A 351 23.46 -21.24 0.84
N PRO A 352 24.28 -22.32 0.95
CA PRO A 352 25.63 -22.27 1.52
C PRO A 352 26.62 -21.39 0.74
N ASP A 353 26.38 -21.14 -0.54
CA ASP A 353 27.23 -20.35 -1.42
C ASP A 353 26.69 -18.93 -1.68
N GLY A 354 25.73 -18.47 -0.86
CA GLY A 354 25.04 -17.18 -1.05
C GLY A 354 24.02 -17.21 -2.20
N THR A 355 23.62 -18.39 -2.64
CA THR A 355 22.54 -18.57 -3.61
C THR A 355 21.20 -18.48 -2.89
N ASP A 356 20.27 -17.71 -3.44
CA ASP A 356 18.89 -17.64 -2.95
C ASP A 356 17.99 -18.58 -3.74
N ALA A 357 17.01 -19.15 -3.05
CA ALA A 357 15.85 -19.79 -3.65
C ALA A 357 14.57 -19.24 -3.02
N ILE A 358 13.52 -19.10 -3.84
CA ILE A 358 12.23 -18.64 -3.37
C ILE A 358 11.20 -19.71 -3.63
N VAL A 359 10.40 -20.02 -2.61
CA VAL A 359 9.26 -20.92 -2.70
C VAL A 359 7.99 -20.09 -2.50
N VAL A 360 7.09 -20.11 -3.46
CA VAL A 360 5.76 -19.52 -3.34
C VAL A 360 4.75 -20.65 -3.36
N ALA A 361 4.15 -20.94 -2.20
CA ALA A 361 3.06 -21.89 -2.05
C ALA A 361 1.73 -21.16 -2.08
N THR A 362 0.80 -21.57 -2.94
CA THR A 362 -0.50 -20.92 -3.11
C THR A 362 -1.64 -21.90 -2.97
N ALA A 363 -2.75 -21.46 -2.35
CA ALA A 363 -4.03 -22.15 -2.30
C ALA A 363 -5.05 -21.38 -3.15
N TRP A 364 -5.96 -22.10 -3.80
CA TRP A 364 -6.92 -21.53 -4.74
C TRP A 364 -8.35 -21.94 -4.37
N ASP A 365 -9.34 -21.13 -4.72
CA ASP A 365 -10.75 -21.38 -4.42
C ASP A 365 -11.28 -22.61 -5.14
N SER A 366 -10.82 -22.85 -6.36
CA SER A 366 -11.23 -23.98 -7.18
C SER A 366 -10.08 -24.62 -7.99
N LEU A 367 -10.35 -25.78 -8.59
CA LEU A 367 -9.43 -26.42 -9.54
C LEU A 367 -9.27 -25.62 -10.85
N ASP A 368 -10.30 -24.90 -11.26
CA ASP A 368 -10.24 -24.07 -12.46
C ASP A 368 -9.30 -22.88 -12.23
N ASP A 369 -9.35 -22.24 -11.05
CA ASP A 369 -8.48 -21.12 -10.68
C ASP A 369 -7.01 -21.53 -10.65
N VAL A 370 -6.69 -22.70 -10.04
CA VAL A 370 -5.31 -23.19 -10.07
C VAL A 370 -4.82 -23.46 -11.51
N HIS A 371 -5.68 -23.93 -12.40
CA HIS A 371 -5.31 -24.16 -13.79
C HIS A 371 -5.07 -22.84 -14.55
N GLU A 372 -5.89 -21.82 -14.29
CA GLU A 372 -5.73 -20.48 -14.87
C GLU A 372 -4.42 -19.84 -14.40
N PHE A 373 -4.15 -19.91 -13.08
CA PHE A 373 -2.89 -19.45 -12.52
C PHE A 373 -1.69 -20.18 -13.12
N LEU A 374 -1.69 -21.53 -13.17
CA LEU A 374 -0.60 -22.31 -13.70
C LEU A 374 -0.29 -21.97 -15.17
N ALA A 375 -1.32 -21.71 -15.98
CA ALA A 375 -1.12 -21.31 -17.36
C ALA A 375 -0.42 -19.95 -17.46
N ALA A 376 -0.92 -18.96 -16.72
CA ALA A 376 -0.34 -17.60 -16.69
C ALA A 376 1.05 -17.59 -16.04
N ALA A 377 1.28 -18.36 -14.97
CA ALA A 377 2.56 -18.41 -14.28
C ALA A 377 3.68 -19.01 -15.14
N ARG A 378 3.39 -19.97 -16.02
CA ARG A 378 4.40 -20.48 -16.97
C ARG A 378 4.84 -19.43 -17.98
N ASP A 379 3.91 -18.63 -18.49
CA ASP A 379 4.22 -17.52 -19.38
C ASP A 379 5.03 -16.44 -18.63
N ALA A 380 4.67 -16.16 -17.38
CA ALA A 380 5.38 -15.19 -16.54
C ALA A 380 6.82 -15.64 -16.21
N ILE A 381 7.05 -16.92 -15.89
CA ILE A 381 8.39 -17.48 -15.65
C ILE A 381 9.27 -17.25 -16.89
N GLU A 382 8.75 -17.54 -18.10
CA GLU A 382 9.47 -17.32 -19.34
C GLU A 382 9.77 -15.82 -19.55
N GLY A 383 8.81 -14.94 -19.27
CA GLY A 383 8.94 -13.50 -19.44
C GLY A 383 9.91 -12.85 -18.45
N HIS A 384 9.95 -13.29 -17.19
CA HIS A 384 10.96 -12.85 -16.22
C HIS A 384 12.36 -13.38 -16.53
N GLY A 385 12.46 -14.48 -17.26
CA GLY A 385 13.74 -15.11 -17.58
C GLY A 385 14.45 -15.71 -16.36
N VAL A 386 13.70 -16.02 -15.29
CA VAL A 386 14.22 -16.65 -14.08
C VAL A 386 14.23 -18.15 -14.21
N GLU A 387 15.24 -18.82 -13.60
CA GLU A 387 15.25 -20.27 -13.48
C GLU A 387 14.20 -20.68 -12.45
N ALA A 388 13.15 -21.38 -12.87
CA ALA A 388 12.05 -21.74 -11.99
C ALA A 388 11.33 -23.01 -12.43
N SER A 389 10.69 -23.67 -11.46
CA SER A 389 9.78 -24.78 -11.68
C SER A 389 8.44 -24.50 -10.98
N ILE A 390 7.35 -25.04 -11.54
CA ILE A 390 6.02 -24.93 -10.96
C ILE A 390 5.32 -26.28 -10.98
N GLY A 391 4.70 -26.66 -9.86
CA GLY A 391 3.92 -27.88 -9.70
C GLY A 391 2.58 -27.60 -9.03
N SER A 392 1.67 -28.56 -9.11
CA SER A 392 0.36 -28.47 -8.45
C SER A 392 -0.19 -29.81 -8.01
N SER A 393 -1.03 -29.80 -6.96
CA SER A 393 -1.84 -30.91 -6.51
C SER A 393 -3.15 -30.37 -5.92
N GLY A 394 -4.29 -30.94 -6.32
CA GLY A 394 -5.58 -30.40 -5.91
C GLY A 394 -5.70 -28.92 -6.19
N ARG A 395 -6.06 -28.15 -5.17
CA ARG A 395 -6.17 -26.67 -5.22
C ARG A 395 -4.88 -25.94 -4.86
N TRP A 396 -3.75 -26.65 -4.78
CA TRP A 396 -2.46 -26.10 -4.40
C TRP A 396 -1.54 -25.97 -5.60
N ALA A 397 -0.80 -24.87 -5.66
CA ALA A 397 0.31 -24.71 -6.60
C ALA A 397 1.55 -24.22 -5.85
N VAL A 398 2.71 -24.69 -6.30
CA VAL A 398 4.01 -24.27 -5.74
C VAL A 398 4.92 -23.85 -6.88
N LEU A 399 5.47 -22.65 -6.75
CA LEU A 399 6.53 -22.10 -7.59
C LEU A 399 7.85 -22.17 -6.79
N VAL A 400 8.91 -22.69 -7.41
CA VAL A 400 10.28 -22.64 -6.87
C VAL A 400 11.14 -21.87 -7.86
N VAL A 401 11.75 -20.79 -7.42
CA VAL A 401 12.61 -19.91 -8.23
C VAL A 401 14.05 -19.96 -7.71
N GLY A 402 15.00 -19.81 -8.61
CA GLY A 402 16.45 -19.82 -8.33
C GLY A 402 17.11 -21.19 -8.49
N LEU A 403 16.35 -22.25 -8.73
CA LEU A 403 16.85 -23.59 -8.94
C LEU A 403 16.03 -24.37 -9.97
N ASP A 404 16.69 -25.08 -10.88
CA ASP A 404 16.05 -26.08 -11.75
C ASP A 404 15.86 -27.39 -10.95
N THR A 405 14.69 -27.55 -10.34
CA THR A 405 14.40 -28.70 -9.48
C THR A 405 12.95 -29.19 -9.65
N PRO A 406 12.68 -30.51 -9.65
CA PRO A 406 11.32 -31.02 -9.61
C PRO A 406 10.64 -30.86 -8.24
N LEU A 407 11.28 -30.17 -7.30
CA LEU A 407 10.82 -30.04 -5.90
C LEU A 407 9.43 -29.39 -5.82
N ALA A 408 9.11 -28.43 -6.70
CA ALA A 408 7.81 -27.78 -6.74
C ALA A 408 6.62 -28.77 -6.77
N GLN A 409 6.74 -29.86 -7.55
CA GLN A 409 5.67 -30.86 -7.63
C GLN A 409 5.55 -31.68 -6.34
N PHE A 410 6.66 -32.00 -5.66
CA PHE A 410 6.64 -32.71 -4.39
C PHE A 410 6.03 -31.86 -3.28
N LEU A 411 6.45 -30.58 -3.19
CA LEU A 411 5.90 -29.63 -2.21
C LEU A 411 4.40 -29.43 -2.39
N ALA A 412 3.91 -29.38 -3.62
CA ALA A 412 2.47 -29.26 -3.89
C ALA A 412 1.69 -30.49 -3.40
N TYR A 413 2.24 -31.71 -3.53
CA TYR A 413 1.62 -32.93 -2.98
C TYR A 413 1.60 -32.93 -1.45
N ASP A 414 2.67 -32.44 -0.81
CA ASP A 414 2.74 -32.37 0.65
C ASP A 414 1.69 -31.43 1.22
N LEU A 415 1.48 -30.26 0.58
CA LEU A 415 0.45 -29.30 0.98
C LEU A 415 -0.97 -29.84 0.80
N ASP A 416 -1.27 -30.54 -0.31
CA ASP A 416 -2.58 -31.13 -0.57
C ASP A 416 -2.91 -32.23 0.48
N GLY A 417 -1.92 -33.00 0.89
CA GLY A 417 -2.07 -34.03 1.92
C GLY A 417 -2.32 -33.50 3.34
N VAL A 418 -1.89 -32.26 3.64
CA VAL A 418 -2.14 -31.61 4.94
C VAL A 418 -3.54 -31.02 5.01
N GLY A 419 -4.10 -30.58 3.88
CA GLY A 419 -5.43 -29.95 3.80
C GLY A 419 -6.62 -30.91 3.95
N GLU A 420 -6.40 -32.26 3.93
CA GLU A 420 -7.45 -33.27 4.11
C GLU A 420 -7.59 -33.80 5.56
N GLY A 421 -6.86 -33.28 6.52
CA GLY A 421 -6.86 -33.62 7.95
C GLY A 421 -7.69 -32.64 8.76
#